data_6a9d78518249f5f15e58d87a5674a7b5
#
_entry.id   6a9d78518249f5f15e58d87a5674a7b5
#
_cell.length_a   1.000
_cell.length_b   1.000
_cell.length_c   1.000
_cell.angle_alpha   90.00
_cell.angle_beta   90.00
_cell.angle_gamma   90.00
#
_symmetry.space_group_name_H-M   'P 1'
#
loop_
_entity.id
_entity.type
_entity.pdbx_description
1 polymer ?
#
loop_
_entity_poly.entity_id
_entity_poly.type
_entity_poly.pdbx_seq_one_letter_code
_entity_poly.pdbx_strand_id
1 'polypeptide(L)'
;MDFKIEKLPKVELHVHLDCCLSYEALIKIDPDVSLSTFKEKFIGTTCSCLKDYIKCADNALEYMQSKEQLEIVVEDLFNQFKEDNIVYAEVRFAPLLHINNGLSSREVVEIISNKTKLECLKSEIDVGLILCTLRHFTEEQSLETVNLVHQFSNENIVGFDIAADEAGFPLDNHIKAFEFAHKNNIYCTAHAGEALGAESVKSTLKNLKPHRIGHGVRCIDCLLYTSPSPRDS
;
A
#
# COMPACT_ATOMS: atom_id res chain seq x y z
N MET A 1 8.92 32.28 18.04
CA MET A 1 9.35 31.41 16.92
C MET A 1 8.09 30.83 16.29
N ASP A 2 7.74 31.25 15.10
CA ASP A 2 6.64 30.61 14.38
C ASP A 2 7.07 29.20 13.99
N PHE A 3 6.54 28.24 14.69
CA PHE A 3 6.83 26.82 14.47
C PHE A 3 6.02 26.38 13.24
N LYS A 4 6.70 26.26 12.10
CA LYS A 4 6.07 25.81 10.85
C LYS A 4 6.09 24.27 10.82
N ILE A 5 4.95 23.66 11.10
CA ILE A 5 4.74 22.19 11.08
C ILE A 5 5.15 21.58 9.73
N GLU A 6 4.93 22.30 8.64
CA GLU A 6 5.31 21.91 7.27
C GLU A 6 6.82 21.59 7.13
N LYS A 7 7.67 22.21 7.94
CA LYS A 7 9.13 22.04 7.90
C LYS A 7 9.66 20.92 8.77
N LEU A 8 8.80 20.25 9.54
CA LEU A 8 9.21 19.11 10.36
C LEU A 8 9.50 17.90 9.49
N PRO A 9 10.54 17.12 9.83
CA PRO A 9 10.69 15.79 9.26
C PRO A 9 9.51 14.89 9.67
N LYS A 10 8.96 14.16 8.71
CA LYS A 10 7.79 13.30 8.91
C LYS A 10 8.12 11.86 8.56
N VAL A 11 7.33 10.95 9.14
CA VAL A 11 7.34 9.52 8.83
C VAL A 11 5.98 9.16 8.27
N GLU A 12 5.94 8.48 7.13
CA GLU A 12 4.71 8.03 6.49
C GLU A 12 4.67 6.49 6.45
N LEU A 13 3.72 5.88 7.16
CA LEU A 13 3.63 4.43 7.30
C LEU A 13 2.48 3.80 6.50
N HIS A 14 1.72 4.61 5.74
CA HIS A 14 0.52 4.12 5.07
C HIS A 14 0.32 4.74 3.67
N VAL A 15 1.28 4.53 2.78
CA VAL A 15 1.22 4.99 1.38
C VAL A 15 1.00 3.82 0.45
N HIS A 16 0.05 3.94 -0.48
CA HIS A 16 -0.16 3.00 -1.58
C HIS A 16 0.43 3.57 -2.87
N LEU A 17 1.43 2.91 -3.43
CA LEU A 17 2.03 3.30 -4.72
C LEU A 17 0.97 3.34 -5.83
N ASP A 18 0.06 2.37 -5.81
CA ASP A 18 -1.04 2.20 -6.77
C ASP A 18 -2.02 3.40 -6.79
N CYS A 19 -1.98 4.25 -5.73
CA CYS A 19 -2.85 5.41 -5.55
C CYS A 19 -2.11 6.76 -5.58
N CYS A 20 -0.78 6.76 -5.82
CA CYS A 20 0.06 7.96 -5.69
C CYS A 20 0.38 8.66 -7.01
N LEU A 21 -0.25 8.25 -8.13
CA LEU A 21 -0.01 8.86 -9.44
C LEU A 21 -0.39 10.35 -9.44
N SER A 22 0.60 11.23 -9.53
CA SER A 22 0.37 12.66 -9.66
C SER A 22 0.02 13.05 -11.10
N TYR A 23 -0.48 14.27 -11.29
CA TYR A 23 -0.69 14.80 -12.65
C TYR A 23 0.63 14.96 -13.40
N GLU A 24 1.68 15.36 -12.69
CA GLU A 24 3.03 15.52 -13.20
C GLU A 24 3.62 14.19 -13.73
N ALA A 25 3.40 13.09 -13.03
CA ALA A 25 3.79 11.76 -13.52
C ALA A 25 2.92 11.30 -14.67
N LEU A 26 1.60 11.53 -14.58
CA LEU A 26 0.67 11.14 -15.62
C LEU A 26 0.99 11.77 -16.98
N ILE A 27 1.26 13.07 -17.03
CA ILE A 27 1.61 13.76 -18.29
C ILE A 27 2.97 13.37 -18.86
N LYS A 28 3.87 12.82 -18.05
CA LYS A 28 5.12 12.21 -18.56
C LYS A 28 4.85 10.88 -19.28
N ILE A 29 3.81 10.15 -18.85
CA ILE A 29 3.43 8.85 -19.40
C ILE A 29 2.48 9.06 -20.59
N ASP A 30 1.50 9.95 -20.45
CA ASP A 30 0.46 10.27 -21.45
C ASP A 30 0.25 11.79 -21.49
N PRO A 31 0.95 12.50 -22.42
CA PRO A 31 0.88 13.95 -22.54
C PRO A 31 -0.48 14.49 -22.96
N ASP A 32 -1.35 13.64 -23.49
CA ASP A 32 -2.68 14.06 -24.00
C ASP A 32 -3.73 14.17 -22.89
N VAL A 33 -3.42 13.70 -21.66
CA VAL A 33 -4.36 13.77 -20.53
C VAL A 33 -4.41 15.20 -19.98
N SER A 34 -5.61 15.79 -19.99
CA SER A 34 -5.82 17.13 -19.44
C SER A 34 -5.91 17.11 -17.90
N LEU A 35 -5.59 18.25 -17.26
CA LEU A 35 -5.78 18.42 -15.82
C LEU A 35 -7.24 18.24 -15.38
N SER A 36 -8.22 18.60 -16.23
CA SER A 36 -9.64 18.37 -15.93
C SER A 36 -9.97 16.88 -15.89
N THR A 37 -9.46 16.11 -16.86
CA THR A 37 -9.61 14.65 -16.89
C THR A 37 -8.96 13.99 -15.69
N PHE A 38 -7.77 14.46 -15.30
CA PHE A 38 -7.09 13.97 -14.09
C PHE A 38 -7.94 14.20 -12.84
N LYS A 39 -8.44 15.42 -12.64
CA LYS A 39 -9.28 15.74 -11.47
C LYS A 39 -10.58 14.94 -11.43
N GLU A 40 -11.17 14.63 -12.57
CA GLU A 40 -12.41 13.87 -12.65
C GLU A 40 -12.20 12.37 -12.37
N LYS A 41 -11.14 11.77 -12.94
CA LYS A 41 -10.97 10.32 -12.96
C LYS A 41 -10.06 9.78 -11.85
N PHE A 42 -9.09 10.55 -11.39
CA PHE A 42 -8.03 10.06 -10.50
C PHE A 42 -8.11 10.63 -9.07
N ILE A 43 -8.87 11.74 -8.88
CA ILE A 43 -9.01 12.33 -7.55
C ILE A 43 -10.37 11.95 -6.95
N GLY A 44 -10.35 11.17 -5.88
CA GLY A 44 -11.54 10.65 -5.21
C GLY A 44 -12.32 11.66 -4.36
N THR A 45 -12.43 12.93 -4.79
CA THR A 45 -13.08 14.01 -3.99
C THR A 45 -14.58 13.85 -3.83
N THR A 46 -15.24 13.03 -4.63
CA THR A 46 -16.70 12.83 -4.66
C THR A 46 -17.13 11.42 -4.31
N CYS A 47 -16.25 10.59 -3.79
CA CYS A 47 -16.54 9.20 -3.45
C CYS A 47 -17.49 9.11 -2.26
N SER A 48 -18.51 8.26 -2.35
CA SER A 48 -19.50 8.02 -1.30
C SER A 48 -19.15 6.84 -0.40
N CYS A 49 -18.28 5.97 -0.85
CA CYS A 49 -17.82 4.77 -0.13
C CYS A 49 -16.41 4.36 -0.59
N LEU A 50 -15.78 3.45 0.16
CA LEU A 50 -14.45 2.91 -0.16
C LEU A 50 -14.39 2.31 -1.58
N LYS A 51 -15.42 1.57 -1.99
CA LYS A 51 -15.48 0.99 -3.34
C LYS A 51 -15.42 2.03 -4.46
N ASP A 52 -16.05 3.20 -4.27
CA ASP A 52 -15.97 4.28 -5.26
C ASP A 52 -14.59 4.92 -5.30
N TYR A 53 -13.92 5.03 -4.14
CA TYR A 53 -12.54 5.50 -4.06
C TYR A 53 -11.55 4.56 -4.77
N ILE A 54 -11.69 3.24 -4.58
CA ILE A 54 -10.84 2.23 -5.23
C ILE A 54 -10.90 2.34 -6.76
N LYS A 55 -12.05 2.71 -7.35
CA LYS A 55 -12.15 2.92 -8.81
C LYS A 55 -11.23 4.03 -9.33
N CYS A 56 -10.93 5.04 -8.51
CA CYS A 56 -9.94 6.06 -8.89
C CYS A 56 -8.54 5.48 -8.99
N ALA A 57 -8.18 4.54 -8.11
CA ALA A 57 -6.94 3.80 -8.18
C ALA A 57 -6.90 2.89 -9.43
N ASP A 58 -8.01 2.22 -9.77
CA ASP A 58 -8.09 1.37 -10.98
C ASP A 58 -7.74 2.16 -12.25
N ASN A 59 -8.17 3.42 -12.36
CA ASN A 59 -7.79 4.28 -13.49
C ASN A 59 -6.28 4.55 -13.53
N ALA A 60 -5.62 4.69 -12.39
CA ALA A 60 -4.18 4.92 -12.32
C ALA A 60 -3.39 3.66 -12.72
N LEU A 61 -3.90 2.47 -12.43
CA LEU A 61 -3.25 1.20 -12.76
C LEU A 61 -3.04 1.00 -14.27
N GLU A 62 -3.87 1.59 -15.13
CA GLU A 62 -3.67 1.54 -16.59
C GLU A 62 -2.33 2.17 -17.01
N TYR A 63 -1.81 3.11 -16.22
CA TYR A 63 -0.55 3.82 -16.43
C TYR A 63 0.62 3.24 -15.62
N MET A 64 0.47 2.02 -15.10
CA MET A 64 1.49 1.33 -14.28
C MET A 64 1.72 -0.11 -14.76
N GLN A 65 1.78 -0.34 -16.08
CA GLN A 65 1.84 -1.66 -16.68
C GLN A 65 3.15 -1.95 -17.43
N SER A 66 4.10 -1.00 -17.46
CA SER A 66 5.44 -1.21 -18.02
C SER A 66 6.52 -0.79 -17.05
N LYS A 67 7.75 -1.24 -17.33
CA LYS A 67 8.93 -0.87 -16.51
C LYS A 67 9.08 0.64 -16.43
N GLU A 68 9.02 1.33 -17.55
CA GLU A 68 9.19 2.78 -17.64
C GLU A 68 8.12 3.52 -16.83
N GLN A 69 6.87 3.07 -16.91
CA GLN A 69 5.75 3.65 -16.16
C GLN A 69 5.95 3.48 -14.65
N LEU A 70 6.30 2.27 -14.20
CA LEU A 70 6.56 1.99 -12.78
C LEU A 70 7.74 2.81 -12.25
N GLU A 71 8.82 2.96 -13.03
CA GLU A 71 9.96 3.78 -12.66
C GLU A 71 9.60 5.27 -12.52
N ILE A 72 8.75 5.81 -13.42
CA ILE A 72 8.25 7.19 -13.35
C ILE A 72 7.42 7.40 -12.09
N VAL A 73 6.51 6.48 -11.77
CA VAL A 73 5.64 6.61 -10.59
C VAL A 73 6.44 6.53 -9.28
N VAL A 74 7.43 5.64 -9.18
CA VAL A 74 8.32 5.60 -8.01
C VAL A 74 9.12 6.90 -7.87
N GLU A 75 9.69 7.43 -8.96
CA GLU A 75 10.43 8.69 -8.93
C GLU A 75 9.54 9.87 -8.50
N ASP A 76 8.32 9.90 -9.00
CA ASP A 76 7.35 10.93 -8.67
C ASP A 76 6.97 10.88 -7.18
N LEU A 77 6.74 9.70 -6.63
CA LEU A 77 6.46 9.53 -5.20
C LEU A 77 7.59 10.07 -4.33
N PHE A 78 8.85 9.86 -4.70
CA PHE A 78 9.99 10.45 -3.98
C PHE A 78 10.04 11.98 -4.08
N ASN A 79 9.58 12.57 -5.19
CA ASN A 79 9.45 14.02 -5.29
C ASN A 79 8.37 14.55 -4.34
N GLN A 80 7.22 13.87 -4.25
CA GLN A 80 6.16 14.19 -3.27
C GLN A 80 6.69 14.07 -1.83
N PHE A 81 7.48 13.04 -1.51
CA PHE A 81 8.11 12.88 -0.19
C PHE A 81 9.06 14.03 0.15
N LYS A 82 9.86 14.50 -0.81
CA LYS A 82 10.75 15.65 -0.61
C LYS A 82 9.97 16.93 -0.32
N GLU A 83 8.89 17.18 -1.08
CA GLU A 83 8.05 18.36 -0.90
C GLU A 83 7.39 18.40 0.50
N ASP A 84 7.02 17.24 1.02
CA ASP A 84 6.39 17.12 2.35
C ASP A 84 7.37 16.84 3.50
N ASN A 85 8.68 16.89 3.27
CA ASN A 85 9.73 16.58 4.26
C ASN A 85 9.60 15.20 4.91
N ILE A 86 9.23 14.20 4.15
CA ILE A 86 9.26 12.80 4.59
C ILE A 86 10.71 12.33 4.65
N VAL A 87 11.10 11.72 5.77
CA VAL A 87 12.45 11.15 5.97
C VAL A 87 12.44 9.62 5.99
N TYR A 88 11.27 9.03 6.24
CA TYR A 88 11.05 7.58 6.19
C TYR A 88 9.65 7.28 5.71
N ALA A 89 9.50 6.29 4.83
CA ALA A 89 8.18 5.82 4.41
C ALA A 89 8.10 4.30 4.30
N GLU A 90 6.90 3.74 4.54
CA GLU A 90 6.52 2.37 4.19
C GLU A 90 5.50 2.42 3.05
N VAL A 91 5.97 2.09 1.85
CA VAL A 91 5.17 2.14 0.63
C VAL A 91 4.68 0.75 0.26
N ARG A 92 3.37 0.60 0.09
CA ARG A 92 2.74 -0.66 -0.29
C ARG A 92 2.22 -0.64 -1.71
N PHE A 93 2.22 -1.81 -2.34
CA PHE A 93 1.65 -2.03 -3.67
C PHE A 93 1.27 -3.49 -3.86
N ALA A 94 0.35 -3.75 -4.79
CA ALA A 94 -0.10 -5.10 -5.14
C ALA A 94 0.55 -5.55 -6.47
N PRO A 95 1.61 -6.39 -6.45
CA PRO A 95 2.36 -6.74 -7.66
C PRO A 95 1.50 -7.30 -8.79
N LEU A 96 0.44 -8.06 -8.44
CA LEU A 96 -0.47 -8.70 -9.40
C LEU A 96 -1.38 -7.72 -10.16
N LEU A 97 -1.41 -6.44 -9.79
CA LEU A 97 -2.16 -5.41 -10.53
C LEU A 97 -1.37 -4.84 -11.73
N HIS A 98 -0.08 -5.13 -11.85
CA HIS A 98 0.82 -4.52 -12.83
C HIS A 98 1.31 -5.50 -13.92
N ILE A 99 0.60 -6.62 -14.13
CA ILE A 99 1.01 -7.71 -15.02
C ILE A 99 0.25 -7.77 -16.36
N ASN A 100 -0.66 -6.82 -16.60
CA ASN A 100 -1.57 -6.89 -17.76
C ASN A 100 -0.87 -6.72 -19.12
N ASN A 101 0.31 -6.09 -19.15
CA ASN A 101 1.09 -5.86 -20.37
C ASN A 101 2.34 -6.75 -20.48
N GLY A 102 2.34 -7.92 -19.81
CA GLY A 102 3.31 -8.98 -20.00
C GLY A 102 4.47 -9.02 -18.99
N LEU A 103 4.51 -8.11 -18.02
CA LEU A 103 5.39 -8.26 -16.87
C LEU A 103 4.91 -9.43 -16.00
N SER A 104 5.83 -10.19 -15.43
CA SER A 104 5.52 -11.12 -14.33
C SER A 104 5.46 -10.36 -13.00
N SER A 105 4.74 -10.91 -12.02
CA SER A 105 4.68 -10.36 -10.67
C SER A 105 6.07 -10.18 -10.03
N ARG A 106 6.99 -11.09 -10.33
CA ARG A 106 8.38 -11.02 -9.90
C ARG A 106 9.12 -9.83 -10.52
N GLU A 107 9.00 -9.62 -11.84
CA GLU A 107 9.61 -8.48 -12.53
C GLU A 107 9.09 -7.15 -12.00
N VAL A 108 7.79 -7.07 -11.69
CA VAL A 108 7.19 -5.88 -11.07
C VAL A 108 7.89 -5.56 -9.73
N VAL A 109 8.06 -6.56 -8.86
CA VAL A 109 8.75 -6.37 -7.58
C VAL A 109 10.22 -5.95 -7.80
N GLU A 110 10.93 -6.59 -8.73
CA GLU A 110 12.32 -6.24 -9.06
C GLU A 110 12.46 -4.80 -9.56
N ILE A 111 11.59 -4.35 -10.46
CA ILE A 111 11.59 -3.00 -11.02
C ILE A 111 11.37 -1.96 -9.89
N ILE A 112 10.30 -2.12 -9.13
CA ILE A 112 9.94 -1.16 -8.06
C ILE A 112 11.01 -1.17 -6.96
N SER A 113 11.49 -2.34 -6.53
CA SER A 113 12.55 -2.46 -5.52
C SER A 113 13.85 -1.77 -5.96
N ASN A 114 14.31 -2.03 -7.19
CA ASN A 114 15.54 -1.45 -7.71
C ASN A 114 15.42 0.09 -7.87
N LYS A 115 14.30 0.57 -8.41
CA LYS A 115 14.06 2.00 -8.55
C LYS A 115 13.97 2.69 -7.19
N THR A 116 13.29 2.08 -6.21
CA THR A 116 13.20 2.60 -4.84
C THR A 116 14.59 2.73 -4.20
N LYS A 117 15.44 1.70 -4.29
CA LYS A 117 16.82 1.77 -3.78
C LYS A 117 17.62 2.91 -4.41
N LEU A 118 17.47 3.09 -5.74
CA LEU A 118 18.14 4.18 -6.44
C LEU A 118 17.66 5.56 -5.94
N GLU A 119 16.36 5.73 -5.74
CA GLU A 119 15.81 6.99 -5.26
C GLU A 119 16.14 7.25 -3.76
N CYS A 120 16.20 6.21 -2.92
CA CYS A 120 16.71 6.33 -1.53
C CYS A 120 18.12 6.91 -1.52
N LEU A 121 19.02 6.37 -2.36
CA LEU A 121 20.41 6.86 -2.46
C LEU A 121 20.51 8.31 -2.94
N LYS A 122 19.60 8.76 -3.81
CA LYS A 122 19.61 10.13 -4.34
C LYS A 122 19.00 11.16 -3.39
N SER A 123 18.04 10.74 -2.58
CA SER A 123 17.20 11.66 -1.78
C SER A 123 17.52 11.67 -0.30
N GLU A 124 18.29 10.70 0.19
CA GLU A 124 18.51 10.44 1.63
C GLU A 124 17.19 10.16 2.39
N ILE A 125 16.16 9.68 1.68
CA ILE A 125 14.88 9.23 2.26
C ILE A 125 14.92 7.71 2.32
N ASP A 126 14.68 7.13 3.49
CA ASP A 126 14.59 5.68 3.65
C ASP A 126 13.17 5.18 3.34
N VAL A 127 13.07 4.15 2.48
CA VAL A 127 11.78 3.56 2.09
C VAL A 127 11.82 2.04 2.21
N GLY A 128 10.92 1.50 3.03
CA GLY A 128 10.58 0.07 3.06
C GLY A 128 9.38 -0.22 2.17
N LEU A 129 9.43 -1.29 1.38
CA LEU A 129 8.34 -1.72 0.53
C LEU A 129 7.53 -2.86 1.19
N ILE A 130 6.21 -2.79 1.09
CA ILE A 130 5.27 -3.79 1.58
C ILE A 130 4.48 -4.34 0.40
N LEU A 131 4.46 -5.66 0.22
CA LEU A 131 3.64 -6.26 -0.83
C LEU A 131 2.23 -6.54 -0.31
N CYS A 132 1.23 -6.07 -1.06
CA CYS A 132 -0.18 -6.23 -0.71
C CYS A 132 -0.82 -7.38 -1.47
N THR A 133 -1.51 -8.28 -0.74
CA THR A 133 -2.64 -9.02 -1.31
C THR A 133 -3.90 -8.17 -1.21
N LEU A 134 -4.88 -8.41 -2.07
CA LEU A 134 -6.13 -7.65 -2.09
C LEU A 134 -7.30 -8.55 -1.72
N ARG A 135 -8.28 -8.03 -0.99
CA ARG A 135 -9.39 -8.81 -0.44
C ARG A 135 -10.18 -9.61 -1.49
N HIS A 136 -10.23 -9.13 -2.73
CA HIS A 136 -10.88 -9.84 -3.84
C HIS A 136 -10.00 -10.91 -4.51
N PHE A 137 -8.74 -11.07 -4.09
CA PHE A 137 -7.85 -12.09 -4.64
C PHE A 137 -8.23 -13.48 -4.16
N THR A 138 -7.88 -14.47 -4.99
CA THR A 138 -7.99 -15.89 -4.61
C THR A 138 -6.92 -16.28 -3.59
N GLU A 139 -7.06 -17.46 -2.98
CA GLU A 139 -6.05 -18.00 -2.08
C GLU A 139 -4.70 -18.17 -2.79
N GLU A 140 -4.69 -18.62 -4.05
CA GLU A 140 -3.49 -18.79 -4.86
C GLU A 140 -2.78 -17.45 -5.10
N GLN A 141 -3.52 -16.40 -5.44
CA GLN A 141 -2.97 -15.06 -5.63
C GLN A 141 -2.39 -14.48 -4.33
N SER A 142 -3.07 -14.73 -3.22
CA SER A 142 -2.58 -14.31 -1.89
C SER A 142 -1.30 -15.05 -1.51
N LEU A 143 -1.23 -16.36 -1.77
CA LEU A 143 -0.03 -17.17 -1.56
C LEU A 143 1.11 -16.75 -2.50
N GLU A 144 0.83 -16.42 -3.75
CA GLU A 144 1.82 -15.88 -4.69
C GLU A 144 2.43 -14.59 -4.14
N THR A 145 1.60 -13.66 -3.66
CA THR A 145 2.06 -12.38 -3.11
C THR A 145 2.97 -12.58 -1.90
N VAL A 146 2.60 -13.42 -0.93
CA VAL A 146 3.44 -13.64 0.26
C VAL A 146 4.72 -14.40 -0.06
N ASN A 147 4.71 -15.27 -1.07
CA ASN A 147 5.93 -15.94 -1.55
C ASN A 147 6.90 -14.94 -2.20
N LEU A 148 6.42 -13.91 -2.90
CA LEU A 148 7.27 -12.82 -3.38
C LEU A 148 7.92 -12.08 -2.21
N VAL A 149 7.19 -11.75 -1.13
CA VAL A 149 7.80 -11.17 0.07
C VAL A 149 8.93 -12.04 0.61
N HIS A 150 8.71 -13.34 0.70
CA HIS A 150 9.72 -14.29 1.19
C HIS A 150 10.96 -14.35 0.27
N GLN A 151 10.77 -14.37 -1.05
CA GLN A 151 11.86 -14.40 -2.02
C GLN A 151 12.72 -13.14 -2.00
N PHE A 152 12.11 -11.98 -1.72
CA PHE A 152 12.78 -10.68 -1.67
C PHE A 152 13.10 -10.19 -0.24
N SER A 153 13.08 -11.07 0.75
CA SER A 153 13.27 -10.75 2.17
C SER A 153 14.64 -10.14 2.52
N ASN A 154 15.65 -10.30 1.68
CA ASN A 154 16.98 -9.70 1.84
C ASN A 154 17.13 -8.36 1.11
N GLU A 155 16.06 -7.88 0.52
CA GLU A 155 15.99 -6.62 -0.21
C GLU A 155 15.33 -5.54 0.68
N ASN A 156 14.77 -4.50 0.05
CA ASN A 156 14.00 -3.48 0.77
C ASN A 156 12.50 -3.83 0.94
N ILE A 157 12.13 -5.10 0.74
CA ILE A 157 10.78 -5.61 1.02
C ILE A 157 10.68 -5.94 2.51
N VAL A 158 9.93 -5.12 3.26
CA VAL A 158 9.89 -5.17 4.72
C VAL A 158 8.63 -5.81 5.30
N GLY A 159 7.63 -6.15 4.48
CA GLY A 159 6.41 -6.72 5.01
C GLY A 159 5.38 -7.16 3.97
N PHE A 160 4.32 -7.77 4.50
CA PHE A 160 3.14 -8.25 3.80
C PHE A 160 1.89 -7.57 4.34
N ASP A 161 0.93 -7.22 3.47
CA ASP A 161 -0.32 -6.54 3.84
C ASP A 161 -1.52 -7.14 3.12
N ILE A 162 -2.72 -6.84 3.61
CA ILE A 162 -4.00 -7.06 2.91
C ILE A 162 -4.76 -5.75 2.85
N ALA A 163 -5.24 -5.37 1.66
CA ALA A 163 -5.94 -4.12 1.39
C ALA A 163 -7.19 -4.33 0.52
N ALA A 164 -7.77 -3.25 0.02
CA ALA A 164 -8.95 -3.15 -0.84
C ALA A 164 -10.30 -3.34 -0.11
N ASP A 165 -11.37 -3.69 -0.84
CA ASP A 165 -12.78 -3.61 -0.39
C ASP A 165 -13.07 -4.49 0.82
N GLU A 166 -12.93 -3.89 2.01
CA GLU A 166 -13.18 -4.54 3.29
C GLU A 166 -14.62 -5.03 3.42
N ALA A 167 -15.59 -4.29 2.90
CA ALA A 167 -17.00 -4.59 3.03
C ALA A 167 -17.48 -5.67 2.04
N GLY A 168 -16.82 -5.76 0.87
CA GLY A 168 -17.22 -6.66 -0.19
C GLY A 168 -16.67 -8.08 -0.09
N PHE A 169 -15.54 -8.27 0.63
CA PHE A 169 -14.82 -9.55 0.61
C PHE A 169 -14.33 -9.98 2.00
N PRO A 170 -14.54 -11.27 2.36
CA PRO A 170 -14.08 -11.84 3.63
C PRO A 170 -12.57 -12.09 3.63
N LEU A 171 -12.05 -12.54 4.80
CA LEU A 171 -10.62 -12.82 4.98
C LEU A 171 -10.19 -14.26 4.60
N ASP A 172 -11.15 -15.14 4.33
CA ASP A 172 -10.92 -16.59 4.26
C ASP A 172 -9.82 -16.99 3.28
N ASN A 173 -9.79 -16.37 2.10
CA ASN A 173 -8.79 -16.64 1.06
C ASN A 173 -7.36 -16.22 1.44
N HIS A 174 -7.20 -15.47 2.53
CA HIS A 174 -5.91 -14.89 2.90
C HIS A 174 -5.28 -15.53 4.13
N ILE A 175 -6.03 -16.35 4.88
CA ILE A 175 -5.58 -16.95 6.14
C ILE A 175 -4.28 -17.74 5.93
N LYS A 176 -4.21 -18.60 4.91
CA LYS A 176 -3.02 -19.42 4.63
C LYS A 176 -1.79 -18.57 4.27
N ALA A 177 -1.98 -17.45 3.57
CA ALA A 177 -0.89 -16.54 3.25
C ALA A 177 -0.31 -15.88 4.50
N PHE A 178 -1.17 -15.47 5.46
CA PHE A 178 -0.73 -14.94 6.74
C PHE A 178 -0.09 -16.01 7.64
N GLU A 179 -0.61 -17.24 7.65
CA GLU A 179 0.03 -18.39 8.32
C GLU A 179 1.43 -18.65 7.75
N PHE A 180 1.59 -18.61 6.44
CA PHE A 180 2.89 -18.72 5.77
C PHE A 180 3.82 -17.58 6.20
N ALA A 181 3.33 -16.34 6.22
CA ALA A 181 4.11 -15.17 6.64
C ALA A 181 4.64 -15.34 8.07
N HIS A 182 3.78 -15.73 9.02
CA HIS A 182 4.18 -15.97 10.42
C HIS A 182 5.21 -17.09 10.55
N LYS A 183 5.02 -18.20 9.82
CA LYS A 183 5.97 -19.32 9.82
C LYS A 183 7.35 -18.92 9.33
N ASN A 184 7.43 -17.94 8.45
CA ASN A 184 8.68 -17.46 7.84
C ASN A 184 9.18 -16.13 8.46
N ASN A 185 8.62 -15.69 9.61
CA ASN A 185 8.98 -14.46 10.31
C ASN A 185 8.86 -13.20 9.43
N ILE A 186 7.87 -13.16 8.54
CA ILE A 186 7.54 -11.99 7.75
C ILE A 186 6.66 -11.06 8.58
N TYR A 187 7.02 -9.78 8.66
CA TYR A 187 6.17 -8.78 9.31
C TYR A 187 4.90 -8.54 8.49
N CYS A 188 3.77 -8.46 9.19
CA CYS A 188 2.45 -8.30 8.58
C CYS A 188 1.74 -7.05 9.08
N THR A 189 1.12 -6.33 8.16
CA THR A 189 0.08 -5.35 8.45
C THR A 189 -1.25 -5.86 7.87
N ALA A 190 -2.37 -5.26 8.27
CA ALA A 190 -3.66 -5.57 7.67
C ALA A 190 -4.59 -4.36 7.75
N HIS A 191 -5.27 -4.02 6.65
CA HIS A 191 -6.33 -3.02 6.65
C HIS A 191 -7.58 -3.59 7.31
N ALA A 192 -8.08 -2.91 8.33
CA ALA A 192 -9.33 -3.25 9.01
C ALA A 192 -9.93 -2.04 9.72
N GLY A 193 -11.25 -1.99 9.81
CA GLY A 193 -11.96 -0.87 10.44
C GLY A 193 -11.93 0.41 9.61
N GLU A 194 -11.74 0.33 8.33
CA GLU A 194 -11.84 1.41 7.35
C GLU A 194 -13.28 1.57 6.86
N ALA A 195 -13.84 0.53 6.26
CA ALA A 195 -15.21 0.49 5.76
C ALA A 195 -16.18 -0.18 6.75
N LEU A 196 -15.71 -1.15 7.53
CA LEU A 196 -16.48 -1.87 8.53
C LEU A 196 -16.15 -1.41 9.95
N GLY A 197 -16.94 -1.91 10.93
CA GLY A 197 -16.80 -1.57 12.33
C GLY A 197 -15.75 -2.38 13.07
N ALA A 198 -15.73 -2.25 14.40
CA ALA A 198 -14.79 -2.90 15.30
C ALA A 198 -14.75 -4.43 15.20
N GLU A 199 -15.87 -5.08 14.83
CA GLU A 199 -15.89 -6.52 14.63
C GLU A 199 -15.01 -6.98 13.46
N SER A 200 -14.82 -6.15 12.41
CA SER A 200 -13.87 -6.44 11.35
C SER A 200 -12.43 -6.38 11.85
N VAL A 201 -12.09 -5.37 12.67
CA VAL A 201 -10.78 -5.27 13.33
C VAL A 201 -10.52 -6.51 14.19
N LYS A 202 -11.50 -6.90 15.02
CA LYS A 202 -11.41 -8.10 15.88
C LYS A 202 -11.24 -9.39 15.07
N SER A 203 -12.00 -9.55 13.98
CA SER A 203 -11.89 -10.68 13.07
C SER A 203 -10.50 -10.74 12.43
N THR A 204 -9.98 -9.61 11.97
CA THR A 204 -8.64 -9.49 11.39
C THR A 204 -7.55 -9.86 12.38
N LEU A 205 -7.61 -9.33 13.60
CA LEU A 205 -6.66 -9.67 14.67
C LEU A 205 -6.70 -11.17 15.02
N LYS A 206 -7.89 -11.77 15.07
CA LYS A 206 -8.05 -13.19 15.40
C LYS A 206 -7.52 -14.11 14.29
N ASN A 207 -7.86 -13.84 13.03
CA ASN A 207 -7.64 -14.75 11.92
C ASN A 207 -6.28 -14.52 11.24
N LEU A 208 -5.85 -13.28 11.08
CA LEU A 208 -4.62 -12.94 10.38
C LEU A 208 -3.46 -12.62 11.33
N LYS A 209 -3.74 -12.25 12.59
CA LYS A 209 -2.75 -11.92 13.64
C LYS A 209 -1.66 -10.95 13.16
N PRO A 210 -2.00 -9.84 12.49
CA PRO A 210 -1.00 -8.91 11.98
C PRO A 210 -0.26 -8.22 13.13
N HIS A 211 0.96 -7.74 12.88
CA HIS A 211 1.76 -6.97 13.83
C HIS A 211 1.22 -5.54 13.99
N ARG A 212 0.55 -5.01 12.96
CA ARG A 212 -0.09 -3.68 12.94
C ARG A 212 -1.41 -3.74 12.18
N ILE A 213 -2.35 -2.89 12.57
CA ILE A 213 -3.60 -2.63 11.83
C ILE A 213 -3.46 -1.29 11.10
N GLY A 214 -3.74 -1.29 9.79
CA GLY A 214 -4.00 -0.09 9.01
C GLY A 214 -5.41 0.40 9.29
N HIS A 215 -5.61 1.72 9.39
CA HIS A 215 -6.84 2.40 9.78
C HIS A 215 -7.27 2.16 11.22
N GLY A 216 -7.99 1.10 11.51
CA GLY A 216 -8.51 0.82 12.86
C GLY A 216 -9.45 1.91 13.43
N VAL A 217 -9.99 2.78 12.57
CA VAL A 217 -10.71 4.02 12.99
C VAL A 217 -11.87 3.73 13.93
N ARG A 218 -12.56 2.61 13.73
CA ARG A 218 -13.73 2.22 14.51
C ARG A 218 -13.45 1.23 15.64
N CYS A 219 -12.19 0.98 15.96
CA CYS A 219 -11.84 0.11 17.09
C CYS A 219 -12.31 0.68 18.45
N ILE A 220 -12.51 1.99 18.53
CA ILE A 220 -13.08 2.71 19.68
C ILE A 220 -14.53 2.30 19.99
N ASP A 221 -15.29 1.86 19.00
CA ASP A 221 -16.70 1.49 19.14
C ASP A 221 -16.90 0.18 19.89
N CYS A 222 -15.83 -0.49 20.28
CA CYS A 222 -15.88 -1.72 21.07
C CYS A 222 -14.73 -1.79 22.09
N LEU A 223 -14.83 -2.76 23.02
CA LEU A 223 -13.86 -2.99 24.10
C LEU A 223 -12.44 -3.36 23.64
N LEU A 224 -12.14 -3.43 22.34
CA LEU A 224 -10.78 -3.59 21.84
C LEU A 224 -9.85 -2.45 22.28
N TYR A 225 -10.41 -1.25 22.45
CA TYR A 225 -9.70 -0.08 22.95
C TYR A 225 -9.20 -0.24 24.40
N THR A 226 -9.87 -1.06 25.20
CA THR A 226 -9.51 -1.30 26.60
C THR A 226 -8.66 -2.55 26.81
N SER A 227 -8.30 -3.26 25.76
CA SER A 227 -7.34 -4.36 25.85
C SER A 227 -5.96 -3.82 26.23
N PRO A 228 -5.32 -4.33 27.29
CA PRO A 228 -4.01 -3.86 27.68
C PRO A 228 -3.00 -4.02 26.55
N SER A 229 -2.32 -2.93 26.24
CA SER A 229 -1.18 -2.97 25.31
C SER A 229 -0.07 -3.84 25.91
N PRO A 230 0.70 -4.60 25.11
CA PRO A 230 1.90 -5.26 25.63
C PRO A 230 2.93 -4.33 26.28
N ARG A 231 2.74 -3.01 26.15
CA ARG A 231 3.56 -1.98 26.81
C ARG A 231 3.07 -1.65 28.22
N ASP A 232 1.87 -2.11 28.60
CA ASP A 232 1.23 -1.83 29.90
C ASP A 232 1.38 -3.02 30.86
N SER A 233 2.17 -4.06 30.51
CA SER A 233 2.47 -5.25 31.30
C SER A 233 3.94 -5.33 31.71
#